data_fb561179ef0b2e4f31696d51482971e5
#
_entry.id   fb561179ef0b2e4f31696d51482971e5
#
_cell.length_a   1.000
_cell.length_b   1.000
_cell.length_c   1.000
_cell.angle_alpha   90.00
_cell.angle_beta   90.00
_cell.angle_gamma   90.00
#
_symmetry.space_group_name_H-M   'P 1'
#
loop_
_entity.id
_entity.type
_entity.pdbx_description
1 polymer ?
#
loop_
_entity_poly.entity_id
_entity_poly.type
_entity_poly.pdbx_seq_one_letter_code
_entity_poly.pdbx_strand_id
1 'polypeptide(L)'
;MILIDNVEGDLDMVNPEDIETVTVLKDAASAAIYGARAAGGVILVTTKRPKGETSFQLNYNNNFAFATAMNLPEQAPLMEYLQAYSDAAGDQFWTMGSPSVSKWMGYLEQYRNNPSSIPTVGDGIFKDTDGAVYYMNEKDLVKNMLETSFQHTHNISMTGGTDKLRYRLSAGFIDNDGVLITDKDKYRRMNVSGFISANVTKWFTQEATFSYAHSKRMEPKSALGAVYSTRLASFYPEGNMPEGISAAGDGLPFFTPSNQIRWSNPEKTLYDNPRIFLKSILKPLKGFEIAFEYTFDKNIYDYSWYTGSVVYTTVQGGKDTTPTNDYLQKKKRYTDYNSINLYGTYDFSLGNHQFKIMAGFNQESSYQETMEALSYGQAVIEVPSLGSGTSTLKATDKYNEFSVRGGFFRVNYNYQDKYLLEVNGRYDGSSKFPKESRYGFFPSVSAGWNIAQEKFMESTQNWLGSLKLRASYGMIGNQNVPAYSFIPTMAVNNKYNGWISNGNYVTAITSIPSLVSRNFTLGKGRDIRHRY
;
A
#
# COMPACT_ATOMS: atom_id res chain seq x y z
N MET A 1 -13.13 -3.11 -2.59
CA MET A 1 -12.90 -2.21 -3.74
C MET A 1 -13.01 -0.77 -3.28
N ILE A 2 -12.09 0.10 -3.70
CA ILE A 2 -12.14 1.54 -3.40
C ILE A 2 -12.41 2.28 -4.70
N LEU A 3 -13.40 3.15 -4.68
CA LEU A 3 -13.76 3.98 -5.83
C LEU A 3 -13.59 5.46 -5.47
N ILE A 4 -12.80 6.15 -6.25
CA ILE A 4 -12.58 7.60 -6.15
C ILE A 4 -13.32 8.23 -7.31
N ASP A 5 -14.38 9.01 -7.01
CA ASP A 5 -15.30 9.57 -8.00
C ASP A 5 -15.83 8.53 -9.01
N ASN A 6 -16.28 7.36 -8.50
CA ASN A 6 -16.81 6.20 -9.24
C ASN A 6 -15.77 5.36 -10.01
N VAL A 7 -14.48 5.65 -9.90
CA VAL A 7 -13.41 4.92 -10.58
C VAL A 7 -12.50 4.24 -9.56
N GLU A 8 -12.09 3.01 -9.82
CA GLU A 8 -11.15 2.29 -8.95
C GLU A 8 -9.85 3.08 -8.80
N GLY A 9 -9.36 3.18 -7.56
CA GLY A 9 -8.16 3.95 -7.27
C GLY A 9 -7.56 3.60 -5.92
N ASP A 10 -6.36 4.15 -5.69
CA ASP A 10 -5.59 4.00 -4.46
C ASP A 10 -5.78 5.24 -3.57
N LEU A 11 -6.21 5.02 -2.33
CA LEU A 11 -6.38 6.10 -1.35
C LEU A 11 -5.06 6.78 -0.99
N ASP A 12 -3.96 6.05 -1.04
CA ASP A 12 -2.64 6.60 -0.72
C ASP A 12 -2.21 7.66 -1.74
N MET A 13 -2.85 7.70 -2.92
CA MET A 13 -2.58 8.69 -3.97
C MET A 13 -3.51 9.91 -3.90
N VAL A 14 -4.53 9.88 -3.06
CA VAL A 14 -5.48 11.00 -2.91
C VAL A 14 -5.03 11.94 -1.80
N ASN A 15 -5.12 13.24 -2.05
CA ASN A 15 -4.95 14.22 -0.98
C ASN A 15 -6.17 14.20 -0.05
N PRO A 16 -6.03 13.89 1.25
CA PRO A 16 -7.14 13.85 2.20
C PRO A 16 -7.95 15.15 2.24
N GLU A 17 -7.31 16.31 2.03
CA GLU A 17 -7.96 17.63 1.99
C GLU A 17 -8.91 17.81 0.79
N ASP A 18 -8.78 16.99 -0.24
CA ASP A 18 -9.67 17.00 -1.39
C ASP A 18 -10.89 16.08 -1.22
N ILE A 19 -10.96 15.29 -0.16
CA ILE A 19 -12.07 14.37 0.10
C ILE A 19 -13.26 15.15 0.70
N GLU A 20 -14.45 15.00 0.10
CA GLU A 20 -15.72 15.51 0.65
C GLU A 20 -16.40 14.46 1.52
N THR A 21 -16.53 13.21 1.02
CA THR A 21 -17.20 12.13 1.74
C THR A 21 -16.54 10.79 1.51
N VAL A 22 -16.62 9.93 2.54
CA VAL A 22 -16.26 8.51 2.44
C VAL A 22 -17.50 7.70 2.86
N THR A 23 -17.99 6.87 1.95
CA THR A 23 -19.17 6.02 2.17
C THR A 23 -18.80 4.55 2.03
N VAL A 24 -19.16 3.73 3.01
CA VAL A 24 -18.85 2.29 2.99
C VAL A 24 -20.13 1.51 2.71
N LEU A 25 -20.19 0.83 1.56
CA LEU A 25 -21.27 -0.05 1.16
C LEU A 25 -20.95 -1.49 1.61
N LYS A 26 -21.66 -1.96 2.64
CA LYS A 26 -21.37 -3.25 3.29
C LYS A 26 -22.32 -4.36 2.86
N ASP A 27 -23.44 -4.04 2.21
CA ASP A 27 -24.44 -5.01 1.79
C ASP A 27 -24.46 -5.21 0.27
N ALA A 28 -24.85 -6.41 -0.16
CA ALA A 28 -24.86 -6.78 -1.57
C ALA A 28 -25.83 -5.94 -2.41
N ALA A 29 -26.95 -5.50 -1.85
CA ALA A 29 -27.93 -4.69 -2.58
C ALA A 29 -27.36 -3.31 -2.93
N SER A 30 -26.70 -2.64 -1.97
CA SER A 30 -26.04 -1.35 -2.21
C SER A 30 -24.83 -1.46 -3.15
N ALA A 31 -24.09 -2.57 -3.06
CA ALA A 31 -22.89 -2.79 -3.85
C ALA A 31 -23.15 -3.36 -5.26
N ALA A 32 -24.38 -3.84 -5.54
CA ALA A 32 -24.71 -4.57 -6.78
C ALA A 32 -24.42 -3.79 -8.07
N ILE A 33 -24.60 -2.46 -8.07
CA ILE A 33 -24.33 -1.63 -9.27
C ILE A 33 -22.85 -1.57 -9.65
N TYR A 34 -21.93 -1.92 -8.72
CA TYR A 34 -20.49 -1.90 -8.95
C TYR A 34 -19.94 -3.24 -9.48
N GLY A 35 -20.83 -4.22 -9.71
CA GLY A 35 -20.57 -5.44 -10.45
C GLY A 35 -19.76 -6.50 -9.72
N ALA A 36 -19.11 -7.35 -10.52
CA ALA A 36 -18.42 -8.56 -10.04
C ALA A 36 -17.16 -8.29 -9.19
N ARG A 37 -16.77 -7.04 -8.98
CA ARG A 37 -15.65 -6.65 -8.12
C ARG A 37 -16.06 -6.25 -6.70
N ALA A 38 -17.36 -6.09 -6.47
CA ALA A 38 -17.92 -5.60 -5.22
C ALA A 38 -18.07 -6.68 -4.12
N ALA A 39 -17.60 -7.91 -4.33
CA ALA A 39 -17.78 -9.04 -3.41
C ALA A 39 -17.29 -8.78 -1.97
N GLY A 40 -16.24 -7.98 -1.79
CA GLY A 40 -15.71 -7.58 -0.48
C GLY A 40 -16.27 -6.25 0.06
N GLY A 41 -17.35 -5.71 -0.54
CA GLY A 41 -17.86 -4.38 -0.25
C GLY A 41 -17.17 -3.27 -1.07
N VAL A 42 -17.71 -2.07 -0.96
CA VAL A 42 -17.24 -0.91 -1.73
C VAL A 42 -17.06 0.29 -0.80
N ILE A 43 -15.93 0.95 -0.91
CA ILE A 43 -15.65 2.25 -0.28
C ILE A 43 -15.74 3.30 -1.39
N LEU A 44 -16.70 4.20 -1.26
CA LEU A 44 -16.88 5.33 -2.18
C LEU A 44 -16.24 6.56 -1.58
N VAL A 45 -15.30 7.13 -2.29
CA VAL A 45 -14.65 8.39 -1.95
C VAL A 45 -15.09 9.43 -2.96
N THR A 46 -15.68 10.51 -2.48
CA THR A 46 -16.11 11.63 -3.33
C THR A 46 -15.19 12.82 -3.07
N THR A 47 -14.68 13.44 -4.12
CA THR A 47 -13.86 14.63 -4.03
C THR A 47 -14.69 15.90 -3.93
N LYS A 48 -14.13 16.94 -3.30
CA LYS A 48 -14.78 18.25 -3.12
C LYS A 48 -15.04 18.92 -4.46
N ARG A 49 -16.27 19.35 -4.68
CA ARG A 49 -16.72 20.07 -5.89
C ARG A 49 -17.57 21.29 -5.51
N PRO A 50 -17.41 22.44 -6.17
CA PRO A 50 -18.28 23.59 -5.91
C PRO A 50 -19.71 23.30 -6.30
N LYS A 51 -20.67 23.71 -5.45
CA LYS A 51 -22.12 23.55 -5.65
C LYS A 51 -22.74 24.92 -5.93
N GLY A 52 -23.37 25.07 -7.12
CA GLY A 52 -24.03 26.32 -7.51
C GLY A 52 -23.04 27.48 -7.72
N GLU A 53 -23.56 28.71 -7.59
CA GLU A 53 -22.74 29.91 -7.56
C GLU A 53 -21.87 29.92 -6.30
N THR A 54 -20.58 30.07 -6.48
CA THR A 54 -19.61 30.06 -5.40
C THR A 54 -18.64 31.22 -5.60
N SER A 55 -18.58 32.15 -4.64
CA SER A 55 -17.56 33.20 -4.64
C SER A 55 -16.17 32.58 -4.62
N PHE A 56 -15.20 33.32 -5.15
CA PHE A 56 -13.80 32.90 -5.09
C PHE A 56 -13.36 32.67 -3.64
N GLN A 57 -12.84 31.49 -3.36
CA GLN A 57 -12.29 31.10 -2.06
C GLN A 57 -10.89 30.54 -2.26
N LEU A 58 -9.94 31.05 -1.48
CA LEU A 58 -8.58 30.54 -1.38
C LEU A 58 -8.40 29.99 0.04
N ASN A 59 -8.06 28.71 0.13
CA ASN A 59 -7.81 28.05 1.41
C ASN A 59 -6.38 27.53 1.45
N TYR A 60 -5.70 27.76 2.56
CA TYR A 60 -4.39 27.20 2.85
C TYR A 60 -4.42 26.55 4.24
N ASN A 61 -4.08 25.26 4.27
CA ASN A 61 -3.95 24.48 5.49
C ASN A 61 -2.53 23.93 5.60
N ASN A 62 -1.98 23.94 6.80
CA ASN A 62 -0.72 23.29 7.08
C ASN A 62 -0.80 22.49 8.40
N ASN A 63 0.07 21.50 8.50
CA ASN A 63 0.26 20.72 9.72
C ASN A 63 1.75 20.45 9.90
N PHE A 64 2.23 20.63 11.12
CA PHE A 64 3.57 20.29 11.57
C PHE A 64 3.45 19.29 12.71
N ALA A 65 4.11 18.15 12.60
CA ALA A 65 4.05 17.09 13.60
C ALA A 65 5.44 16.56 13.91
N PHE A 66 5.63 16.21 15.18
CA PHE A 66 6.77 15.44 15.65
C PHE A 66 6.27 14.06 16.06
N ALA A 67 6.93 13.03 15.60
CA ALA A 67 6.58 11.65 15.91
C ALA A 67 7.76 10.92 16.55
N THR A 68 7.48 10.17 17.61
CA THR A 68 8.44 9.29 18.29
C THR A 68 7.87 7.87 18.33
N ALA A 69 8.75 6.88 18.25
CA ALA A 69 8.33 5.50 18.42
C ALA A 69 7.86 5.25 19.88
N MET A 70 6.76 4.51 20.01
CA MET A 70 6.17 4.13 21.30
C MET A 70 6.15 2.60 21.44
N ASN A 71 5.98 2.14 22.70
CA ASN A 71 5.90 0.71 23.04
C ASN A 71 7.11 -0.09 22.55
N LEU A 72 8.31 0.46 22.77
CA LEU A 72 9.55 -0.21 22.40
C LEU A 72 9.80 -1.40 23.34
N PRO A 73 10.37 -2.51 22.82
CA PRO A 73 10.81 -3.59 23.67
C PRO A 73 11.94 -3.13 24.58
N GLU A 74 11.89 -3.49 25.84
CA GLU A 74 12.96 -3.25 26.81
C GLU A 74 14.04 -4.31 26.66
N GLN A 75 15.29 -3.89 26.69
CA GLN A 75 16.43 -4.80 26.77
C GLN A 75 16.72 -5.16 28.21
N ALA A 76 17.09 -6.42 28.46
CA ALA A 76 17.56 -6.84 29.77
C ALA A 76 18.84 -6.09 30.13
N PRO A 77 18.99 -5.59 31.39
CA PRO A 77 20.25 -5.06 31.89
C PRO A 77 21.38 -6.08 31.71
N LEU A 78 22.60 -5.60 31.43
CA LEU A 78 23.72 -6.50 31.11
C LEU A 78 24.00 -7.50 32.24
N MET A 79 23.89 -7.09 33.50
CA MET A 79 24.10 -7.97 34.65
C MET A 79 23.10 -9.13 34.66
N GLU A 80 21.82 -8.86 34.43
CA GLU A 80 20.77 -9.88 34.35
C GLU A 80 20.97 -10.81 33.16
N TYR A 81 21.38 -10.26 32.00
CA TYR A 81 21.69 -11.02 30.83
C TYR A 81 22.87 -11.99 31.06
N LEU A 82 23.95 -11.51 31.69
CA LEU A 82 25.13 -12.32 32.03
C LEU A 82 24.78 -13.42 33.05
N GLN A 83 23.96 -13.11 34.06
CA GLN A 83 23.50 -14.10 35.04
C GLN A 83 22.67 -15.19 34.36
N ALA A 84 21.69 -14.80 33.55
CA ALA A 84 20.86 -15.76 32.82
C ALA A 84 21.66 -16.63 31.84
N TYR A 85 22.69 -16.03 31.21
CA TYR A 85 23.60 -16.78 30.37
C TYR A 85 24.43 -17.80 31.17
N SER A 86 24.99 -17.38 32.29
CA SER A 86 25.78 -18.26 33.16
C SER A 86 24.96 -19.45 33.67
N ASP A 87 23.70 -19.21 34.05
CA ASP A 87 22.77 -20.24 34.52
C ASP A 87 22.43 -21.26 33.42
N ALA A 88 22.35 -20.79 32.16
CA ALA A 88 21.97 -21.62 31.01
C ALA A 88 23.15 -22.32 30.32
N ALA A 89 24.33 -21.69 30.26
CA ALA A 89 25.46 -22.11 29.40
C ALA A 89 26.79 -22.21 30.14
N GLY A 90 26.88 -21.83 31.41
CA GLY A 90 28.08 -21.85 32.22
C GLY A 90 28.91 -20.58 32.17
N ASP A 91 30.08 -20.59 32.79
CA ASP A 91 30.90 -19.40 33.07
C ASP A 91 31.70 -18.88 31.86
N GLN A 92 31.76 -19.59 30.74
CA GLN A 92 32.50 -19.13 29.55
C GLN A 92 31.54 -18.47 28.54
N PHE A 93 31.77 -17.19 28.26
CA PHE A 93 31.00 -16.45 27.29
C PHE A 93 31.58 -16.61 25.87
N TRP A 94 30.72 -16.55 24.85
CA TRP A 94 31.08 -16.83 23.46
C TRP A 94 31.77 -15.69 22.70
N THR A 95 32.07 -14.57 23.37
CA THR A 95 32.79 -13.45 22.75
C THR A 95 34.32 -13.68 22.69
N MET A 96 35.07 -12.69 22.19
CA MET A 96 36.49 -12.80 21.94
C MET A 96 37.29 -13.18 23.20
N GLY A 97 38.09 -14.24 23.10
CA GLY A 97 38.89 -14.77 24.20
C GLY A 97 38.11 -15.56 25.24
N SER A 98 36.84 -15.90 24.96
CA SER A 98 35.97 -16.68 25.85
C SER A 98 35.95 -16.20 27.31
N PRO A 99 35.58 -14.93 27.57
CA PRO A 99 35.66 -14.34 28.91
C PRO A 99 34.85 -15.13 29.93
N SER A 100 35.34 -15.21 31.17
CA SER A 100 34.57 -15.73 32.29
C SER A 100 33.42 -14.76 32.63
N VAL A 101 32.19 -15.28 32.72
CA VAL A 101 31.00 -14.48 33.07
C VAL A 101 31.10 -13.92 34.47
N SER A 102 31.56 -14.72 35.45
CA SER A 102 31.74 -14.27 36.83
C SER A 102 32.80 -13.16 36.96
N LYS A 103 33.90 -13.26 36.22
CA LYS A 103 34.88 -12.19 36.11
C LYS A 103 34.28 -10.91 35.48
N TRP A 104 33.48 -11.09 34.41
CA TRP A 104 32.84 -9.98 33.73
C TRP A 104 31.87 -9.22 34.64
N MET A 105 31.04 -9.93 35.40
CA MET A 105 30.13 -9.34 36.38
C MET A 105 30.91 -8.55 37.44
N GLY A 106 32.05 -9.09 37.94
CA GLY A 106 32.90 -8.37 38.87
C GLY A 106 33.53 -7.09 38.29
N TYR A 107 34.02 -7.13 37.05
CA TYR A 107 34.53 -5.96 36.34
C TYR A 107 33.41 -4.93 36.08
N LEU A 108 32.22 -5.39 35.75
CA LEU A 108 31.06 -4.51 35.50
C LEU A 108 30.65 -3.75 36.80
N GLU A 109 30.63 -4.43 37.94
CA GLU A 109 30.39 -3.78 39.23
C GLU A 109 31.48 -2.74 39.57
N GLN A 110 32.76 -3.07 39.38
CA GLN A 110 33.86 -2.12 39.55
C GLN A 110 33.70 -0.91 38.62
N TYR A 111 33.44 -1.14 37.37
CA TYR A 111 33.27 -0.10 36.36
C TYR A 111 32.08 0.81 36.66
N ARG A 112 30.95 0.26 37.11
CA ARG A 112 29.77 1.06 37.55
C ARG A 112 30.06 1.94 38.75
N ASN A 113 30.82 1.43 39.71
CA ASN A 113 31.20 2.19 40.89
C ASN A 113 32.27 3.25 40.58
N ASN A 114 33.23 2.93 39.74
CA ASN A 114 34.31 3.85 39.33
C ASN A 114 34.76 3.49 37.90
N PRO A 115 34.29 4.19 36.86
CA PRO A 115 34.68 3.91 35.48
C PRO A 115 36.19 3.92 35.22
N SER A 116 36.95 4.69 35.97
CA SER A 116 38.41 4.76 35.83
C SER A 116 39.15 3.54 36.40
N SER A 117 38.47 2.64 37.11
CA SER A 117 39.07 1.45 37.71
C SER A 117 39.36 0.35 36.67
N ILE A 118 38.72 0.38 35.54
CA ILE A 118 38.89 -0.55 34.44
C ILE A 118 39.41 0.23 33.22
N PRO A 119 40.57 -0.07 32.65
CA PRO A 119 41.16 0.67 31.53
C PRO A 119 40.48 0.28 30.23
N THR A 120 39.28 0.84 30.00
CA THR A 120 38.53 0.61 28.77
C THR A 120 39.01 1.48 27.61
N VAL A 121 38.89 0.98 26.40
CA VAL A 121 39.17 1.70 25.15
C VAL A 121 37.92 1.76 24.28
N GLY A 122 37.83 2.76 23.42
CA GLY A 122 36.68 2.95 22.52
C GLY A 122 35.36 2.97 23.28
N ASP A 123 34.46 2.13 22.87
CA ASP A 123 33.08 2.06 23.39
C ASP A 123 32.99 1.05 24.58
N GLY A 124 33.78 1.32 25.64
CA GLY A 124 33.77 0.50 26.87
C GLY A 124 34.38 -0.91 26.70
N ILE A 125 35.35 -1.09 25.83
CA ILE A 125 35.98 -2.37 25.57
C ILE A 125 37.20 -2.50 26.47
N PHE A 126 37.29 -3.61 27.20
CA PHE A 126 38.43 -3.95 28.06
C PHE A 126 39.01 -5.31 27.65
N LYS A 127 40.30 -5.34 27.35
CA LYS A 127 41.06 -6.57 27.07
C LYS A 127 41.93 -6.89 28.29
N ASP A 128 41.66 -8.01 28.92
CA ASP A 128 42.42 -8.47 30.08
C ASP A 128 43.78 -9.08 29.66
N THR A 129 44.65 -9.28 30.62
CA THR A 129 45.99 -9.83 30.45
C THR A 129 46.01 -11.27 29.92
N ASP A 130 44.91 -12.01 30.13
CA ASP A 130 44.71 -13.35 29.58
C ASP A 130 44.22 -13.36 28.11
N GLY A 131 43.99 -12.16 27.55
CA GLY A 131 43.49 -11.98 26.18
C GLY A 131 41.97 -11.98 26.03
N ALA A 132 41.25 -12.21 27.12
CA ALA A 132 39.79 -12.14 27.12
C ALA A 132 39.30 -10.71 26.97
N VAL A 133 38.23 -10.50 26.19
CA VAL A 133 37.66 -9.18 25.93
C VAL A 133 36.30 -9.06 26.58
N TYR A 134 36.17 -8.02 27.38
CA TYR A 134 34.99 -7.66 28.14
C TYR A 134 34.39 -6.35 27.62
N TYR A 135 33.06 -6.23 27.64
CA TYR A 135 32.33 -5.05 27.17
C TYR A 135 31.62 -4.42 28.36
N MET A 136 31.98 -3.19 28.73
CA MET A 136 31.54 -2.54 29.97
C MET A 136 30.34 -1.63 29.78
N ASN A 137 30.06 -1.20 28.54
CA ASN A 137 28.94 -0.31 28.25
C ASN A 137 27.62 -1.06 28.18
N GLU A 138 26.59 -0.43 28.72
CA GLU A 138 25.20 -0.86 28.55
C GLU A 138 24.50 0.15 27.65
N LYS A 139 23.96 -0.31 26.56
CA LYS A 139 23.25 0.53 25.58
C LYS A 139 21.89 0.00 25.29
N ASP A 140 20.94 0.91 25.18
CA ASP A 140 19.63 0.60 24.64
C ASP A 140 19.71 0.62 23.12
N LEU A 141 20.06 -0.53 22.54
CA LEU A 141 20.23 -0.66 21.08
C LEU A 141 18.94 -0.38 20.31
N VAL A 142 17.78 -0.52 20.95
CA VAL A 142 16.50 -0.21 20.32
C VAL A 142 16.30 1.30 20.24
N LYS A 143 16.49 2.03 21.35
CA LYS A 143 16.39 3.49 21.36
C LYS A 143 17.44 4.16 20.48
N ASN A 144 18.66 3.60 20.46
CA ASN A 144 19.76 4.16 19.66
C ASN A 144 19.57 4.05 18.15
N MET A 145 18.59 3.27 17.68
CA MET A 145 18.19 3.22 16.27
C MET A 145 17.19 4.30 15.87
N LEU A 146 16.63 5.00 16.83
CA LEU A 146 15.46 5.84 16.66
C LEU A 146 15.75 7.29 17.00
N GLU A 147 15.09 8.18 16.28
CA GLU A 147 15.10 9.61 16.52
C GLU A 147 13.68 10.19 16.41
N THR A 148 13.53 11.43 16.77
CA THR A 148 12.26 12.14 16.60
C THR A 148 12.10 12.53 15.14
N SER A 149 11.07 12.00 14.50
CA SER A 149 10.67 12.35 13.14
C SER A 149 10.03 13.74 13.10
N PHE A 150 10.28 14.48 12.03
CA PHE A 150 9.57 15.71 11.71
C PHE A 150 8.75 15.51 10.45
N GLN A 151 7.47 15.87 10.52
CA GLN A 151 6.56 15.81 9.38
C GLN A 151 5.91 17.18 9.19
N HIS A 152 5.83 17.61 7.92
CA HIS A 152 5.03 18.77 7.57
C HIS A 152 4.16 18.51 6.33
N THR A 153 2.98 19.12 6.36
CA THR A 153 1.99 19.02 5.28
C THR A 153 1.52 20.42 4.93
N HIS A 154 1.44 20.70 3.63
CA HIS A 154 0.93 21.96 3.11
C HIS A 154 -0.14 21.67 2.05
N ASN A 155 -1.29 22.31 2.18
CA ASN A 155 -2.39 22.18 1.23
C ASN A 155 -2.90 23.55 0.86
N ILE A 156 -2.98 23.83 -0.43
CA ILE A 156 -3.58 25.04 -0.98
C ILE A 156 -4.70 24.65 -1.93
N SER A 157 -5.84 25.32 -1.84
CA SER A 157 -6.92 25.10 -2.79
C SER A 157 -7.65 26.41 -3.11
N MET A 158 -8.05 26.57 -4.37
CA MET A 158 -8.90 27.62 -4.83
C MET A 158 -10.18 27.04 -5.42
N THR A 159 -11.31 27.65 -5.09
CA THR A 159 -12.63 27.23 -5.53
C THR A 159 -13.41 28.46 -5.93
N GLY A 160 -14.19 28.37 -6.99
CA GLY A 160 -15.07 29.45 -7.42
C GLY A 160 -15.97 29.02 -8.55
N GLY A 161 -16.90 29.89 -8.92
CA GLY A 161 -17.73 29.64 -10.06
C GLY A 161 -19.04 30.43 -10.10
N THR A 162 -19.62 30.39 -11.28
CA THR A 162 -20.94 30.92 -11.61
C THR A 162 -21.87 29.78 -12.01
N ASP A 163 -23.11 30.08 -12.32
CA ASP A 163 -24.04 29.10 -12.89
C ASP A 163 -23.52 28.45 -14.18
N LYS A 164 -22.66 29.14 -14.94
CA LYS A 164 -22.15 28.63 -16.20
C LYS A 164 -20.85 27.86 -16.06
N LEU A 165 -19.98 28.28 -15.15
CA LEU A 165 -18.63 27.70 -15.00
C LEU A 165 -18.30 27.57 -13.51
N ARG A 166 -17.92 26.38 -13.09
CA ARG A 166 -17.46 26.08 -11.72
C ARG A 166 -16.10 25.41 -11.79
N TYR A 167 -15.22 25.76 -10.88
CA TYR A 167 -13.89 25.19 -10.83
C TYR A 167 -13.37 25.02 -9.41
N ARG A 168 -12.51 24.04 -9.23
CA ARG A 168 -11.66 23.84 -8.06
C ARG A 168 -10.28 23.42 -8.53
N LEU A 169 -9.24 24.03 -7.97
CA LEU A 169 -7.85 23.63 -8.13
C LEU A 169 -7.28 23.40 -6.74
N SER A 170 -6.46 22.37 -6.56
CA SER A 170 -5.75 22.11 -5.31
C SER A 170 -4.36 21.58 -5.56
N ALA A 171 -3.46 21.87 -4.61
CA ALA A 171 -2.12 21.31 -4.54
C ALA A 171 -1.82 20.94 -3.09
N GLY A 172 -1.26 19.75 -2.89
CA GLY A 172 -0.85 19.24 -1.59
C GLY A 172 0.60 18.78 -1.63
N PHE A 173 1.31 18.98 -0.54
CA PHE A 173 2.67 18.52 -0.33
C PHE A 173 2.83 17.94 1.06
N ILE A 174 3.47 16.77 1.16
CA ILE A 174 3.83 16.10 2.39
C ILE A 174 5.32 15.80 2.34
N ASP A 175 6.05 16.16 3.38
CA ASP A 175 7.42 15.70 3.64
C ASP A 175 7.44 15.09 5.04
N ASN A 176 7.87 13.86 5.14
CA ASN A 176 7.92 13.08 6.37
C ASN A 176 9.29 12.43 6.47
N ASP A 177 10.07 12.86 7.45
CA ASP A 177 11.27 12.13 7.86
C ASP A 177 10.82 10.93 8.69
N GLY A 178 11.44 9.78 8.49
CA GLY A 178 11.17 8.59 9.29
C GLY A 178 11.70 8.72 10.72
N VAL A 179 11.49 7.68 11.52
CA VAL A 179 11.95 7.62 12.92
C VAL A 179 13.32 6.95 13.10
N LEU A 180 13.96 6.50 12.02
CA LEU A 180 15.26 5.84 12.07
C LEU A 180 16.38 6.88 12.03
N ILE A 181 17.50 6.62 12.74
CA ILE A 181 18.68 7.51 12.85
C ILE A 181 19.45 7.62 11.51
N THR A 182 18.74 7.99 10.45
CA THR A 182 19.31 8.12 9.10
C THR A 182 18.53 9.12 8.27
N ASP A 183 19.21 9.86 7.42
CA ASP A 183 18.60 10.72 6.41
C ASP A 183 17.98 9.95 5.22
N LYS A 184 18.03 8.60 5.28
CA LYS A 184 17.59 7.69 4.22
C LYS A 184 16.19 7.11 4.46
N ASP A 185 15.53 7.46 5.57
CA ASP A 185 14.16 7.09 5.89
C ASP A 185 13.24 8.29 5.65
N LYS A 186 12.67 8.39 4.45
CA LYS A 186 11.90 9.58 4.02
C LYS A 186 10.74 9.24 3.11
N TYR A 187 9.63 9.93 3.33
CA TYR A 187 8.48 9.90 2.46
C TYR A 187 8.08 11.31 2.02
N ARG A 188 8.00 11.53 0.71
CA ARG A 188 7.51 12.76 0.09
C ARG A 188 6.36 12.47 -0.84
N ARG A 189 5.32 13.31 -0.81
CA ARG A 189 4.23 13.23 -1.76
C ARG A 189 3.79 14.61 -2.18
N MET A 190 3.56 14.78 -3.47
CA MET A 190 2.96 15.95 -4.08
C MET A 190 1.70 15.52 -4.82
N ASN A 191 0.62 16.26 -4.60
CA ASN A 191 -0.65 16.07 -5.30
C ASN A 191 -1.03 17.39 -5.97
N VAL A 192 -1.56 17.30 -7.19
CA VAL A 192 -2.21 18.41 -7.89
C VAL A 192 -3.52 17.90 -8.44
N SER A 193 -4.61 18.59 -8.19
CA SER A 193 -5.90 18.25 -8.77
C SER A 193 -6.63 19.48 -9.31
N GLY A 194 -7.40 19.27 -10.36
CA GLY A 194 -8.23 20.29 -10.97
C GLY A 194 -9.56 19.72 -11.38
N PHE A 195 -10.64 20.41 -11.03
CA PHE A 195 -12.00 20.14 -11.47
C PHE A 195 -12.56 21.36 -12.17
N ILE A 196 -13.23 21.14 -13.29
CA ILE A 196 -13.97 22.15 -14.03
C ILE A 196 -15.33 21.57 -14.47
N SER A 197 -16.39 22.36 -14.34
CA SER A 197 -17.74 22.01 -14.81
C SER A 197 -18.30 23.20 -15.56
N ALA A 198 -18.66 23.02 -16.83
CA ALA A 198 -19.20 24.03 -17.69
C ALA A 198 -20.60 23.66 -18.16
N ASN A 199 -21.61 24.49 -17.87
CA ASN A 199 -22.93 24.43 -18.47
C ASN A 199 -22.86 25.08 -19.86
N VAL A 200 -22.47 24.28 -20.87
CA VAL A 200 -22.26 24.76 -22.26
C VAL A 200 -23.56 25.25 -22.87
N THR A 201 -24.65 24.53 -22.60
CA THR A 201 -26.02 24.92 -22.93
C THR A 201 -26.94 24.56 -21.77
N LYS A 202 -28.24 24.89 -21.87
CA LYS A 202 -29.25 24.49 -20.86
C LYS A 202 -29.48 22.97 -20.78
N TRP A 203 -29.08 22.24 -21.79
CA TRP A 203 -29.25 20.80 -21.92
C TRP A 203 -27.92 20.02 -21.96
N PHE A 204 -26.76 20.70 -21.98
CA PHE A 204 -25.47 20.06 -22.03
C PHE A 204 -24.49 20.64 -21.00
N THR A 205 -23.98 19.78 -20.13
CA THR A 205 -22.93 20.09 -19.17
C THR A 205 -21.70 19.21 -19.44
N GLN A 206 -20.53 19.83 -19.47
CA GLN A 206 -19.24 19.13 -19.55
C GLN A 206 -18.48 19.29 -18.25
N GLU A 207 -18.05 18.18 -17.69
CA GLU A 207 -17.15 18.15 -16.53
C GLU A 207 -15.83 17.49 -16.91
N ALA A 208 -14.76 17.98 -16.31
CA ALA A 208 -13.42 17.37 -16.41
C ALA A 208 -12.73 17.44 -15.06
N THR A 209 -12.09 16.35 -14.68
CA THR A 209 -11.19 16.28 -13.52
C THR A 209 -9.84 15.80 -13.99
N PHE A 210 -8.79 16.48 -13.58
CA PHE A 210 -7.41 16.05 -13.71
C PHE A 210 -6.84 15.86 -12.31
N SER A 211 -6.10 14.79 -12.08
CA SER A 211 -5.30 14.64 -10.87
C SER A 211 -3.94 14.03 -11.20
N TYR A 212 -2.94 14.48 -10.48
CA TYR A 212 -1.60 13.94 -10.53
C TYR A 212 -1.07 13.77 -9.11
N ALA A 213 -0.60 12.57 -8.81
CA ALA A 213 0.11 12.27 -7.58
C ALA A 213 1.52 11.78 -7.91
N HIS A 214 2.51 12.38 -7.25
CA HIS A 214 3.89 11.90 -7.26
C HIS A 214 4.31 11.58 -5.84
N SER A 215 4.81 10.37 -5.58
CA SER A 215 5.39 10.05 -4.29
C SER A 215 6.76 9.41 -4.43
N LYS A 216 7.64 9.75 -3.47
CA LYS A 216 8.96 9.17 -3.32
C LYS A 216 9.11 8.65 -1.90
N ARG A 217 9.36 7.36 -1.78
CA ARG A 217 9.72 6.70 -0.53
C ARG A 217 11.16 6.22 -0.58
N MET A 218 11.88 6.46 0.48
CA MET A 218 13.21 5.94 0.73
C MET A 218 13.21 5.29 2.10
N GLU A 219 13.72 4.09 2.21
CA GLU A 219 13.85 3.39 3.50
C GLU A 219 15.08 2.46 3.50
N PRO A 220 15.83 2.37 4.60
CA PRO A 220 16.93 1.41 4.73
C PRO A 220 16.33 0.00 4.88
N LYS A 221 16.50 -0.86 3.89
CA LYS A 221 15.82 -2.15 3.80
C LYS A 221 16.11 -3.13 4.95
N SER A 222 17.30 -3.08 5.51
CA SER A 222 17.72 -3.98 6.61
C SER A 222 17.22 -3.53 7.98
N ALA A 223 16.69 -2.32 8.12
CA ALA A 223 16.41 -1.72 9.42
C ALA A 223 15.30 -2.43 10.20
N LEU A 224 14.20 -2.82 9.53
CA LEU A 224 13.08 -3.48 10.21
C LEU A 224 13.47 -4.82 10.84
N GLY A 225 14.33 -5.61 10.16
CA GLY A 225 14.85 -6.86 10.73
C GLY A 225 15.76 -6.62 11.93
N ALA A 226 16.51 -5.52 11.94
CA ALA A 226 17.38 -5.14 13.03
C ALA A 226 16.61 -4.69 14.29
N VAL A 227 15.55 -3.90 14.13
CA VAL A 227 14.69 -3.43 15.24
C VAL A 227 14.08 -4.59 16.03
N TYR A 228 13.70 -5.67 15.35
CA TYR A 228 13.10 -6.85 15.98
C TYR A 228 14.12 -7.96 16.31
N SER A 229 15.43 -7.68 16.19
CA SER A 229 16.45 -8.66 16.54
C SER A 229 16.57 -8.77 18.06
N THR A 230 15.93 -9.76 18.64
CA THR A 230 16.02 -10.08 20.08
C THR A 230 17.36 -10.71 20.47
N ARG A 231 18.30 -10.90 19.52
CA ARG A 231 19.56 -11.60 19.73
C ARG A 231 20.70 -10.72 20.23
N LEU A 232 20.51 -9.40 20.17
CA LEU A 232 21.56 -8.45 20.55
C LEU A 232 21.37 -8.01 22.00
N ALA A 233 22.37 -8.25 22.82
CA ALA A 233 22.41 -7.81 24.20
C ALA A 233 22.95 -6.38 24.32
N SER A 234 22.64 -5.72 25.42
CA SER A 234 22.99 -4.32 25.69
C SER A 234 24.50 -4.01 25.67
N PHE A 235 25.37 -5.02 25.73
CA PHE A 235 26.82 -4.83 25.72
C PHE A 235 27.43 -4.55 24.35
N TYR A 236 26.69 -4.74 23.24
CA TYR A 236 27.25 -4.55 21.91
C TYR A 236 27.73 -3.12 21.69
N PRO A 237 29.02 -2.92 21.31
CA PRO A 237 29.54 -1.59 20.99
C PRO A 237 28.96 -1.06 19.69
N GLU A 238 28.74 0.24 19.59
CA GLU A 238 28.19 0.86 18.38
C GLU A 238 29.22 1.54 17.48
N GLY A 239 30.44 1.73 17.96
CA GLY A 239 31.54 2.33 17.20
C GLY A 239 32.30 1.33 16.32
N ASN A 240 33.56 1.65 16.11
CA ASN A 240 34.51 0.76 15.48
C ASN A 240 35.31 0.01 16.53
N MET A 241 35.82 -1.19 16.18
CA MET A 241 36.78 -1.93 17.00
C MET A 241 38.05 -1.08 17.18
N PRO A 242 38.47 -0.79 18.42
CA PRO A 242 39.72 -0.07 18.65
C PRO A 242 40.94 -0.89 18.19
N GLU A 243 42.00 -0.19 17.80
CA GLU A 243 43.28 -0.81 17.43
C GLU A 243 43.88 -1.60 18.61
N GLY A 244 44.47 -2.72 18.33
CA GLY A 244 45.14 -3.59 19.31
C GLY A 244 44.22 -4.56 20.05
N ILE A 245 42.89 -4.51 19.79
CA ILE A 245 41.94 -5.46 20.36
C ILE A 245 41.92 -6.75 19.53
N SER A 246 41.73 -6.64 18.22
CA SER A 246 41.67 -7.79 17.30
C SER A 246 42.32 -7.44 15.97
N ALA A 247 43.39 -8.15 15.61
CA ALA A 247 44.10 -7.89 14.36
C ALA A 247 43.22 -8.04 13.09
N ALA A 248 42.14 -8.83 13.15
CA ALA A 248 41.23 -9.03 12.03
C ALA A 248 40.11 -7.98 12.00
N GLY A 249 39.71 -7.45 13.16
CA GLY A 249 38.57 -6.57 13.34
C GLY A 249 38.93 -5.10 13.58
N ASP A 250 40.18 -4.78 13.88
CA ASP A 250 40.61 -3.43 14.23
C ASP A 250 40.22 -2.41 13.17
N GLY A 251 39.67 -1.28 13.62
CA GLY A 251 39.16 -0.19 12.78
C GLY A 251 37.82 -0.44 12.08
N LEU A 252 37.33 -1.68 12.10
CA LEU A 252 36.05 -2.03 11.45
C LEU A 252 34.83 -1.70 12.36
N PRO A 253 33.71 -1.28 11.77
CA PRO A 253 32.49 -1.04 12.52
C PRO A 253 31.89 -2.34 13.06
N PHE A 254 31.31 -2.31 14.25
CA PHE A 254 30.57 -3.43 14.79
C PHE A 254 29.25 -3.65 14.05
N PHE A 255 28.86 -4.92 13.91
CA PHE A 255 27.56 -5.31 13.32
C PHE A 255 26.41 -5.09 14.33
N THR A 256 25.99 -3.85 14.47
CA THR A 256 24.87 -3.45 15.32
C THR A 256 23.70 -2.94 14.50
N PRO A 257 22.47 -2.90 15.04
CA PRO A 257 21.31 -2.36 14.34
C PRO A 257 21.50 -0.92 13.87
N SER A 258 22.00 -0.05 14.72
CA SER A 258 22.24 1.35 14.39
C SER A 258 23.27 1.51 13.25
N ASN A 259 24.37 0.73 13.28
CA ASN A 259 25.34 0.74 12.21
C ASN A 259 24.74 0.20 10.90
N GLN A 260 23.96 -0.88 10.95
CA GLN A 260 23.27 -1.41 9.76
C GLN A 260 22.36 -0.36 9.13
N ILE A 261 21.65 0.44 9.92
CA ILE A 261 20.81 1.53 9.43
C ILE A 261 21.65 2.62 8.76
N ARG A 262 22.75 3.05 9.39
CA ARG A 262 23.63 4.12 8.87
C ARG A 262 24.30 3.76 7.57
N TRP A 263 24.83 2.55 7.42
CA TRP A 263 25.51 2.13 6.19
C TRP A 263 24.58 1.57 5.11
N SER A 264 23.35 1.17 5.48
CA SER A 264 22.41 0.59 4.53
C SER A 264 22.07 1.56 3.39
N ASN A 265 22.12 1.07 2.16
CA ASN A 265 21.62 1.81 1.03
C ASN A 265 20.08 1.80 1.02
N PRO A 266 19.43 2.92 0.74
CA PRO A 266 17.97 2.98 0.77
C PRO A 266 17.36 2.26 -0.44
N GLU A 267 16.30 1.51 -0.18
CA GLU A 267 15.29 1.24 -1.20
C GLU A 267 14.68 2.57 -1.64
N LYS A 268 14.55 2.78 -2.93
CA LYS A 268 13.87 3.95 -3.50
C LYS A 268 12.67 3.48 -4.28
N THR A 269 11.51 3.96 -3.90
CA THR A 269 10.25 3.71 -4.60
C THR A 269 9.67 5.04 -5.05
N LEU A 270 9.36 5.14 -6.33
CA LEU A 270 8.67 6.28 -6.94
C LEU A 270 7.34 5.81 -7.48
N TYR A 271 6.30 6.61 -7.25
CA TYR A 271 4.99 6.44 -7.87
C TYR A 271 4.59 7.72 -8.57
N ASP A 272 4.13 7.60 -9.81
CA ASP A 272 3.49 8.66 -10.56
C ASP A 272 2.12 8.17 -11.03
N ASN A 273 1.08 8.97 -10.75
CA ASN A 273 -0.28 8.62 -11.10
C ASN A 273 -1.03 9.82 -11.73
N PRO A 274 -0.85 10.09 -13.02
CA PRO A 274 -1.73 10.97 -13.76
C PRO A 274 -3.08 10.29 -14.04
N ARG A 275 -4.18 11.02 -13.76
CA ARG A 275 -5.56 10.59 -14.02
C ARG A 275 -6.33 11.71 -14.69
N ILE A 276 -7.14 11.34 -15.67
CA ILE A 276 -8.09 12.23 -16.34
C ILE A 276 -9.48 11.58 -16.26
N PHE A 277 -10.46 12.34 -15.84
CA PHE A 277 -11.87 11.95 -15.84
C PHE A 277 -12.67 12.99 -16.59
N LEU A 278 -13.43 12.57 -17.58
CA LEU A 278 -14.34 13.39 -18.37
C LEU A 278 -15.75 12.90 -18.18
N LYS A 279 -16.70 13.83 -17.97
CA LYS A 279 -18.13 13.52 -17.87
C LYS A 279 -18.93 14.50 -18.70
N SER A 280 -19.67 13.98 -19.67
CA SER A 280 -20.63 14.72 -20.49
C SER A 280 -22.05 14.37 -20.05
N ILE A 281 -22.85 15.38 -19.72
CA ILE A 281 -24.22 15.23 -19.23
C ILE A 281 -25.17 15.90 -20.20
N LEU A 282 -26.09 15.14 -20.76
CA LEU A 282 -27.13 15.60 -21.68
C LEU A 282 -28.49 15.52 -20.99
N LYS A 283 -29.26 16.60 -21.02
CA LYS A 283 -30.63 16.71 -20.46
C LYS A 283 -31.60 17.09 -21.56
N PRO A 284 -31.91 16.16 -22.50
CA PRO A 284 -32.75 16.49 -23.67
C PRO A 284 -34.21 16.76 -23.31
N LEU A 285 -34.71 16.21 -22.20
CA LEU A 285 -36.07 16.32 -21.73
C LEU A 285 -36.09 16.50 -20.21
N LYS A 286 -37.20 17.09 -19.68
CA LYS A 286 -37.39 17.19 -18.22
C LYS A 286 -37.38 15.78 -17.58
N GLY A 287 -36.57 15.61 -16.56
CA GLY A 287 -36.42 14.35 -15.84
C GLY A 287 -35.55 13.30 -16.54
N PHE A 288 -35.14 13.50 -17.79
CA PHE A 288 -34.27 12.56 -18.51
C PHE A 288 -32.85 13.11 -18.66
N GLU A 289 -31.87 12.31 -18.21
CA GLU A 289 -30.43 12.61 -18.26
C GLU A 289 -29.68 11.44 -18.88
N ILE A 290 -28.76 11.74 -19.79
CA ILE A 290 -27.79 10.79 -20.33
C ILE A 290 -26.42 11.26 -19.90
N ALA A 291 -25.65 10.37 -19.29
CA ALA A 291 -24.27 10.63 -18.90
C ALA A 291 -23.30 9.70 -19.65
N PHE A 292 -22.26 10.30 -20.21
CA PHE A 292 -21.09 9.60 -20.74
C PHE A 292 -19.89 9.95 -19.86
N GLU A 293 -19.19 8.93 -19.36
CA GLU A 293 -18.01 9.09 -18.54
C GLU A 293 -16.84 8.34 -19.18
N TYR A 294 -15.68 8.98 -19.23
CA TYR A 294 -14.42 8.38 -19.64
C TYR A 294 -13.35 8.65 -18.59
N THR A 295 -12.63 7.60 -18.21
CA THR A 295 -11.48 7.71 -17.33
C THR A 295 -10.26 7.10 -17.97
N PHE A 296 -9.16 7.83 -17.92
CA PHE A 296 -7.82 7.34 -18.14
C PHE A 296 -7.03 7.48 -16.84
N ASP A 297 -6.42 6.39 -16.38
CA ASP A 297 -5.57 6.34 -15.20
C ASP A 297 -4.28 5.62 -15.56
N LYS A 298 -3.14 6.25 -15.30
CA LYS A 298 -1.84 5.63 -15.51
C LYS A 298 -1.09 5.56 -14.19
N ASN A 299 -0.65 4.36 -13.82
CA ASN A 299 0.18 4.17 -12.64
C ASN A 299 1.58 3.74 -13.07
N ILE A 300 2.58 4.51 -12.67
CA ILE A 300 3.99 4.28 -12.93
C ILE A 300 4.67 4.02 -11.60
N TYR A 301 5.26 2.83 -11.47
CA TYR A 301 6.03 2.42 -10.33
C TYR A 301 7.48 2.22 -10.75
N ASP A 302 8.42 2.90 -10.09
CA ASP A 302 9.85 2.74 -10.30
C ASP A 302 10.51 2.41 -8.96
N TYR A 303 11.19 1.27 -8.91
CA TYR A 303 11.89 0.77 -7.75
C TYR A 303 13.36 0.57 -8.05
N SER A 304 14.21 0.99 -7.14
CA SER A 304 15.65 0.78 -7.23
C SER A 304 16.26 0.52 -5.86
N TRP A 305 17.06 -0.52 -5.75
CA TRP A 305 17.82 -0.83 -4.56
C TRP A 305 19.17 -1.41 -4.90
N TYR A 306 20.22 -0.82 -4.34
CA TYR A 306 21.56 -1.37 -4.35
C TYR A 306 21.90 -1.85 -2.94
N THR A 307 22.23 -3.12 -2.78
CA THR A 307 22.54 -3.69 -1.46
C THR A 307 23.82 -3.10 -0.87
N GLY A 308 24.86 -2.96 -1.69
CA GLY A 308 26.20 -2.63 -1.21
C GLY A 308 26.79 -3.72 -0.33
N SER A 309 28.09 -3.92 -0.37
CA SER A 309 28.79 -4.82 0.57
C SER A 309 29.50 -3.99 1.62
N VAL A 310 29.29 -4.31 2.89
CA VAL A 310 29.95 -3.65 4.02
C VAL A 310 30.76 -4.66 4.77
N VAL A 311 32.01 -4.30 5.03
CA VAL A 311 32.93 -5.07 5.89
C VAL A 311 32.73 -4.60 7.33
N TYR A 312 32.54 -5.53 8.24
CA TYR A 312 32.29 -5.26 9.65
C TYR A 312 33.06 -6.24 10.56
N THR A 313 33.12 -5.92 11.84
CA THR A 313 33.64 -6.82 12.87
C THR A 313 32.53 -7.37 13.75
N THR A 314 32.80 -8.54 14.32
CA THR A 314 31.92 -9.17 15.31
C THR A 314 32.49 -8.99 16.73
N VAL A 315 31.68 -9.26 17.74
CA VAL A 315 32.13 -9.26 19.13
C VAL A 315 33.08 -10.42 19.45
N GLN A 316 33.25 -11.37 18.52
CA GLN A 316 34.33 -12.38 18.56
C GLN A 316 35.65 -11.87 17.96
N GLY A 317 35.68 -10.63 17.46
CA GLY A 317 36.88 -10.05 16.84
C GLY A 317 37.14 -10.51 15.40
N GLY A 318 36.22 -11.25 14.81
CA GLY A 318 36.30 -11.67 13.42
C GLY A 318 35.94 -10.56 12.44
N LYS A 319 36.44 -10.67 11.21
CA LYS A 319 36.03 -9.84 10.07
C LYS A 319 35.01 -10.59 9.23
N ASP A 320 33.92 -9.93 8.85
CA ASP A 320 32.90 -10.48 7.97
C ASP A 320 32.38 -9.43 6.98
N THR A 321 31.60 -9.86 6.01
CA THR A 321 31.07 -8.99 4.95
C THR A 321 29.59 -9.30 4.69
N THR A 322 28.75 -8.28 4.67
CA THR A 322 27.31 -8.45 4.38
C THR A 322 26.80 -7.42 3.38
N PRO A 323 26.01 -7.81 2.36
CA PRO A 323 25.91 -9.20 1.86
C PRO A 323 27.20 -9.67 1.23
N THR A 324 27.42 -10.98 1.17
CA THR A 324 28.63 -11.57 0.56
C THR A 324 28.76 -11.21 -0.92
N ASN A 325 27.62 -11.07 -1.61
CA ASN A 325 27.55 -10.61 -3.00
C ASN A 325 26.58 -9.42 -3.06
N ASP A 326 27.09 -8.29 -3.48
CA ASP A 326 26.28 -7.12 -3.73
C ASP A 326 25.47 -7.25 -5.03
N TYR A 327 24.33 -6.58 -5.08
CA TYR A 327 23.55 -6.50 -6.30
C TYR A 327 22.74 -5.20 -6.38
N LEU A 328 22.48 -4.79 -7.61
CA LEU A 328 21.53 -3.74 -7.96
C LEU A 328 20.25 -4.38 -8.48
N GLN A 329 19.12 -4.07 -7.87
CA GLN A 329 17.78 -4.41 -8.35
C GLN A 329 17.09 -3.16 -8.87
N LYS A 330 16.51 -3.27 -10.07
CA LYS A 330 15.61 -2.27 -10.64
C LYS A 330 14.33 -2.93 -11.09
N LYS A 331 13.19 -2.29 -10.78
CA LYS A 331 11.89 -2.78 -11.21
C LYS A 331 11.04 -1.61 -11.67
N LYS A 332 10.46 -1.75 -12.86
CA LYS A 332 9.51 -0.78 -13.42
C LYS A 332 8.20 -1.47 -13.70
N ARG A 333 7.10 -0.83 -13.32
CA ARG A 333 5.76 -1.30 -13.62
C ARG A 333 4.93 -0.15 -14.14
N TYR A 334 4.31 -0.37 -15.28
CA TYR A 334 3.35 0.53 -15.89
C TYR A 334 1.99 -0.13 -15.86
N THR A 335 0.98 0.62 -15.45
CA THR A 335 -0.41 0.15 -15.51
C THR A 335 -1.23 1.23 -16.19
N ASP A 336 -1.82 0.90 -17.32
CA ASP A 336 -2.76 1.75 -18.04
C ASP A 336 -4.17 1.21 -17.78
N TYR A 337 -5.04 2.04 -17.24
CA TYR A 337 -6.43 1.71 -16.98
C TYR A 337 -7.34 2.68 -17.71
N ASN A 338 -8.33 2.12 -18.39
CA ASN A 338 -9.36 2.87 -19.10
C ASN A 338 -10.74 2.39 -18.67
N SER A 339 -11.66 3.33 -18.46
CA SER A 339 -13.05 3.03 -18.16
C SER A 339 -13.98 3.93 -18.95
N ILE A 340 -15.04 3.34 -19.51
CA ILE A 340 -16.13 4.02 -20.18
C ILE A 340 -17.44 3.63 -19.49
N ASN A 341 -18.24 4.62 -19.13
CA ASN A 341 -19.62 4.45 -18.66
C ASN A 341 -20.55 5.26 -19.57
N LEU A 342 -21.64 4.66 -20.00
CA LEU A 342 -22.74 5.32 -20.69
C LEU A 342 -24.04 4.90 -20.02
N TYR A 343 -24.78 5.84 -19.44
CA TYR A 343 -26.05 5.52 -18.79
C TYR A 343 -27.06 6.63 -18.93
N GLY A 344 -28.34 6.21 -19.01
CA GLY A 344 -29.50 7.09 -19.00
C GLY A 344 -30.26 6.95 -17.69
N THR A 345 -30.75 8.07 -17.16
CA THR A 345 -31.61 8.12 -15.97
C THR A 345 -32.87 8.88 -16.30
N TYR A 346 -34.03 8.32 -15.95
CA TYR A 346 -35.33 8.99 -16.09
C TYR A 346 -36.04 9.05 -14.74
N ASP A 347 -36.30 10.28 -14.27
CA ASP A 347 -36.94 10.58 -13.01
C ASP A 347 -38.31 11.24 -13.31
N PHE A 348 -39.39 10.58 -12.87
CA PHE A 348 -40.75 11.05 -13.11
C PHE A 348 -41.69 10.66 -11.98
N SER A 349 -42.80 11.41 -11.87
CA SER A 349 -43.83 11.18 -10.86
C SER A 349 -45.22 11.05 -11.51
N LEU A 350 -45.98 10.08 -11.01
CA LEU A 350 -47.39 9.87 -11.36
C LEU A 350 -48.24 9.97 -10.09
N GLY A 351 -48.76 11.15 -9.82
CA GLY A 351 -49.45 11.45 -8.55
C GLY A 351 -48.48 11.28 -7.36
N ASN A 352 -48.79 10.37 -6.44
CA ASN A 352 -47.99 10.08 -5.27
C ASN A 352 -46.88 9.04 -5.50
N HIS A 353 -46.75 8.53 -6.73
CA HIS A 353 -45.79 7.54 -7.12
C HIS A 353 -44.59 8.23 -7.78
N GLN A 354 -43.40 8.00 -7.24
CA GLN A 354 -42.15 8.50 -7.78
C GLN A 354 -41.33 7.34 -8.31
N PHE A 355 -40.81 7.50 -9.53
CA PHE A 355 -39.97 6.49 -10.21
C PHE A 355 -38.67 7.13 -10.64
N LYS A 356 -37.57 6.43 -10.40
CA LYS A 356 -36.27 6.74 -10.99
C LYS A 356 -35.71 5.48 -11.62
N ILE A 357 -35.60 5.50 -12.96
CA ILE A 357 -35.13 4.36 -13.76
C ILE A 357 -33.77 4.73 -14.33
N MET A 358 -32.80 3.84 -14.18
CA MET A 358 -31.47 3.97 -14.77
C MET A 358 -31.17 2.70 -15.58
N ALA A 359 -30.57 2.87 -16.75
CA ALA A 359 -29.97 1.78 -17.50
C ALA A 359 -28.67 2.25 -18.13
N GLY A 360 -27.70 1.36 -18.22
CA GLY A 360 -26.39 1.75 -18.73
C GLY A 360 -25.50 0.58 -19.10
N PHE A 361 -24.36 0.97 -19.62
CA PHE A 361 -23.27 0.10 -20.05
C PHE A 361 -21.95 0.60 -19.46
N ASN A 362 -21.12 -0.33 -19.03
CA ASN A 362 -19.77 -0.08 -18.53
C ASN A 362 -18.77 -0.96 -19.27
N GLN A 363 -17.62 -0.42 -19.58
CA GLN A 363 -16.48 -1.18 -20.06
C GLN A 363 -15.19 -0.65 -19.43
N GLU A 364 -14.35 -1.58 -19.00
CA GLU A 364 -13.07 -1.30 -18.39
C GLU A 364 -11.99 -2.18 -19.02
N SER A 365 -10.78 -1.64 -19.08
CA SER A 365 -9.59 -2.40 -19.46
C SER A 365 -8.41 -1.96 -18.63
N SER A 366 -7.57 -2.92 -18.28
CA SER A 366 -6.30 -2.68 -17.60
C SER A 366 -5.21 -3.46 -18.30
N TYR A 367 -4.12 -2.79 -18.59
CA TYR A 367 -2.88 -3.36 -19.10
C TYR A 367 -1.75 -3.03 -18.13
N GLN A 368 -1.02 -4.04 -17.70
CA GLN A 368 0.10 -3.88 -16.78
C GLN A 368 1.32 -4.60 -17.35
N GLU A 369 2.41 -3.89 -17.42
CA GLU A 369 3.73 -4.41 -17.74
C GLU A 369 4.65 -4.22 -16.55
N THR A 370 5.42 -5.25 -16.20
CA THR A 370 6.43 -5.21 -15.15
C THR A 370 7.74 -5.74 -15.70
N MET A 371 8.79 -4.94 -15.61
CA MET A 371 10.17 -5.34 -15.89
C MET A 371 10.98 -5.32 -14.61
N GLU A 372 11.77 -6.34 -14.38
CA GLU A 372 12.68 -6.43 -13.23
C GLU A 372 14.05 -6.93 -13.69
N ALA A 373 15.11 -6.27 -13.22
CA ALA A 373 16.48 -6.66 -13.50
C ALA A 373 17.32 -6.62 -12.22
N LEU A 374 18.20 -7.63 -12.08
CA LEU A 374 19.18 -7.75 -11.01
C LEU A 374 20.55 -7.92 -11.63
N SER A 375 21.51 -7.10 -11.20
CA SER A 375 22.91 -7.13 -11.64
C SER A 375 23.81 -7.29 -10.44
N TYR A 376 24.64 -8.33 -10.43
CA TYR A 376 25.49 -8.73 -9.30
C TYR A 376 26.94 -8.30 -9.52
N GLY A 377 27.65 -7.99 -8.41
CA GLY A 377 29.06 -7.62 -8.39
C GLY A 377 29.32 -6.31 -9.12
N GLN A 378 28.96 -5.17 -8.51
CA GLN A 378 29.13 -3.86 -9.12
C GLN A 378 30.62 -3.47 -9.19
N ALA A 379 31.13 -3.18 -10.40
CA ALA A 379 32.52 -2.71 -10.60
C ALA A 379 32.74 -1.30 -10.03
N VAL A 380 31.70 -0.47 -10.00
CA VAL A 380 31.72 0.91 -9.48
C VAL A 380 30.61 1.02 -8.44
N ILE A 381 30.98 0.97 -7.18
CA ILE A 381 30.01 0.95 -6.05
C ILE A 381 29.38 2.32 -5.77
N GLU A 382 30.07 3.40 -6.14
CA GLU A 382 29.58 4.78 -5.97
C GLU A 382 28.45 5.11 -6.96
N VAL A 383 28.47 4.49 -8.15
CA VAL A 383 27.46 4.69 -9.20
C VAL A 383 27.00 3.34 -9.74
N PRO A 384 26.25 2.56 -8.94
CA PRO A 384 25.80 1.23 -9.35
C PRO A 384 24.86 1.32 -10.55
N SER A 385 25.13 0.50 -11.57
CA SER A 385 24.29 0.43 -12.78
C SER A 385 24.10 -1.02 -13.23
N LEU A 386 23.03 -1.29 -14.00
CA LEU A 386 22.80 -2.63 -14.53
C LEU A 386 23.95 -3.10 -15.46
N GLY A 387 24.59 -2.16 -16.15
CA GLY A 387 25.69 -2.44 -17.07
C GLY A 387 27.07 -2.58 -16.40
N SER A 388 27.24 -2.20 -15.11
CA SER A 388 28.51 -2.30 -14.40
C SER A 388 28.65 -3.58 -13.57
N GLY A 389 27.69 -4.49 -13.64
CA GLY A 389 27.78 -5.79 -12.99
C GLY A 389 28.85 -6.68 -13.64
N THR A 390 29.71 -7.25 -12.81
CA THR A 390 30.82 -8.13 -13.24
C THR A 390 30.44 -9.60 -13.19
N SER A 391 29.26 -9.94 -12.66
CA SER A 391 28.77 -11.30 -12.49
C SER A 391 27.43 -11.48 -13.23
N THR A 392 26.47 -12.19 -12.63
CA THR A 392 25.19 -12.53 -13.27
C THR A 392 24.28 -11.32 -13.45
N LEU A 393 23.75 -11.14 -14.65
CA LEU A 393 22.60 -10.28 -14.93
C LEU A 393 21.35 -11.15 -15.10
N LYS A 394 20.32 -10.90 -14.31
CA LYS A 394 18.99 -11.53 -14.45
C LYS A 394 17.98 -10.47 -14.83
N ALA A 395 17.18 -10.76 -15.84
CA ALA A 395 16.07 -9.90 -16.24
C ALA A 395 14.81 -10.75 -16.45
N THR A 396 13.69 -10.20 -16.04
CA THR A 396 12.35 -10.81 -16.23
C THR A 396 11.37 -9.73 -16.61
N ASP A 397 10.39 -10.10 -17.41
CA ASP A 397 9.22 -9.29 -17.72
C ASP A 397 7.94 -10.07 -17.47
N LYS A 398 6.88 -9.35 -17.17
CA LYS A 398 5.54 -9.92 -16.95
C LYS A 398 4.50 -8.97 -17.47
N TYR A 399 3.50 -9.54 -18.13
CA TYR A 399 2.34 -8.83 -18.63
C TYR A 399 1.09 -9.35 -17.92
N ASN A 400 0.20 -8.43 -17.59
CA ASN A 400 -1.09 -8.76 -17.02
C ASN A 400 -2.14 -7.81 -17.60
N GLU A 401 -3.15 -8.37 -18.23
CA GLU A 401 -4.24 -7.56 -18.77
C GLU A 401 -5.58 -8.21 -18.48
N PHE A 402 -6.58 -7.38 -18.32
CA PHE A 402 -7.96 -7.83 -18.24
C PHE A 402 -8.91 -6.75 -18.79
N SER A 403 -10.07 -7.22 -19.19
CA SER A 403 -11.20 -6.36 -19.56
C SER A 403 -12.47 -6.86 -18.89
N VAL A 404 -13.30 -5.91 -18.49
CA VAL A 404 -14.62 -6.15 -17.91
C VAL A 404 -15.61 -5.31 -18.67
N ARG A 405 -16.77 -5.85 -18.98
CA ARG A 405 -17.88 -5.08 -19.54
C ARG A 405 -19.20 -5.61 -18.99
N GLY A 406 -20.15 -4.72 -18.84
CA GLY A 406 -21.47 -5.10 -18.35
C GLY A 406 -22.55 -4.12 -18.70
N GLY A 407 -23.76 -4.63 -18.82
CA GLY A 407 -24.98 -3.84 -18.84
C GLY A 407 -25.64 -3.86 -17.46
N PHE A 408 -26.21 -2.76 -17.05
CA PHE A 408 -26.86 -2.67 -15.75
C PHE A 408 -28.15 -1.85 -15.84
N PHE A 409 -29.06 -2.11 -14.90
CA PHE A 409 -30.23 -1.28 -14.68
C PHE A 409 -30.53 -1.13 -13.20
N ARG A 410 -31.23 -0.06 -12.85
CA ARG A 410 -31.78 0.23 -11.53
C ARG A 410 -33.15 0.82 -11.67
N VAL A 411 -34.10 0.36 -10.87
CA VAL A 411 -35.42 0.94 -10.73
C VAL A 411 -35.65 1.27 -9.26
N ASN A 412 -35.81 2.54 -8.96
CA ASN A 412 -36.23 3.01 -7.66
C ASN A 412 -37.69 3.43 -7.73
N TYR A 413 -38.49 2.98 -6.79
CA TYR A 413 -39.89 3.34 -6.60
C TYR A 413 -40.09 3.86 -5.19
N ASN A 414 -40.78 4.96 -5.08
CA ASN A 414 -41.16 5.60 -3.82
C ASN A 414 -42.64 5.98 -3.87
N TYR A 415 -43.38 5.58 -2.84
CA TYR A 415 -44.76 5.96 -2.63
C TYR A 415 -44.88 6.78 -1.35
N GLN A 416 -45.14 8.10 -1.48
CA GLN A 416 -45.36 9.04 -0.38
C GLN A 416 -44.28 9.02 0.71
N ASP A 417 -43.05 8.66 0.40
CA ASP A 417 -41.96 8.43 1.34
C ASP A 417 -42.23 7.34 2.40
N LYS A 418 -43.30 6.55 2.22
CA LYS A 418 -43.71 5.45 3.10
C LYS A 418 -43.15 4.11 2.64
N TYR A 419 -43.35 3.79 1.37
CA TYR A 419 -42.93 2.51 0.78
C TYR A 419 -41.89 2.76 -0.27
N LEU A 420 -40.75 2.11 -0.08
CA LEU A 420 -39.57 2.24 -0.92
C LEU A 420 -39.23 0.86 -1.51
N LEU A 421 -39.03 0.80 -2.81
CA LEU A 421 -38.57 -0.41 -3.49
C LEU A 421 -37.41 -0.06 -4.42
N GLU A 422 -36.34 -0.83 -4.37
CA GLU A 422 -35.24 -0.74 -5.31
C GLU A 422 -34.98 -2.12 -5.92
N VAL A 423 -34.93 -2.18 -7.24
CA VAL A 423 -34.56 -3.37 -8.01
C VAL A 423 -33.35 -3.05 -8.87
N ASN A 424 -32.29 -3.83 -8.76
CA ASN A 424 -31.09 -3.69 -9.58
C ASN A 424 -30.83 -5.01 -10.31
N GLY A 425 -30.24 -4.90 -11.48
CA GLY A 425 -29.72 -6.04 -12.20
C GLY A 425 -28.45 -5.65 -12.97
N ARG A 426 -27.48 -6.54 -12.98
CA ARG A 426 -26.24 -6.35 -13.72
C ARG A 426 -25.84 -7.64 -14.42
N TYR A 427 -25.50 -7.54 -15.70
CA TYR A 427 -24.98 -8.63 -16.51
C TYR A 427 -23.54 -8.32 -16.91
N ASP A 428 -22.59 -8.94 -16.19
CA ASP A 428 -21.16 -8.66 -16.34
C ASP A 428 -20.42 -9.82 -17.01
N GLY A 429 -19.43 -9.45 -17.83
CA GLY A 429 -18.47 -10.36 -18.41
C GLY A 429 -17.04 -9.94 -18.08
N SER A 430 -16.19 -10.89 -17.70
CA SER A 430 -14.78 -10.66 -17.39
C SER A 430 -13.87 -11.57 -18.22
N SER A 431 -12.82 -10.98 -18.83
CA SER A 431 -11.82 -11.73 -19.60
C SER A 431 -10.97 -12.68 -18.76
N LYS A 432 -11.05 -12.58 -17.43
CA LYS A 432 -10.36 -13.47 -16.49
C LYS A 432 -10.93 -14.90 -16.46
N PHE A 433 -12.04 -15.14 -17.16
CA PHE A 433 -12.74 -16.42 -17.24
C PHE A 433 -12.81 -16.96 -18.67
N PRO A 434 -12.95 -18.29 -18.87
CA PRO A 434 -13.14 -18.89 -20.19
C PRO A 434 -14.35 -18.32 -20.91
N LYS A 435 -14.36 -18.37 -22.24
CA LYS A 435 -15.44 -17.79 -23.07
C LYS A 435 -16.84 -18.27 -22.66
N GLU A 436 -16.97 -19.55 -22.33
CA GLU A 436 -18.24 -20.22 -22.00
C GLU A 436 -18.79 -19.82 -20.63
N SER A 437 -17.93 -19.35 -19.71
CA SER A 437 -18.28 -19.05 -18.31
C SER A 437 -18.00 -17.59 -17.93
N ARG A 438 -17.77 -16.74 -18.92
CA ARG A 438 -17.30 -15.36 -18.76
C ARG A 438 -18.36 -14.43 -18.20
N TYR A 439 -19.64 -14.70 -18.49
CA TYR A 439 -20.75 -13.81 -18.16
C TYR A 439 -21.59 -14.34 -17.00
N GLY A 440 -22.05 -13.41 -16.15
CA GLY A 440 -22.94 -13.70 -15.04
C GLY A 440 -23.98 -12.60 -14.83
N PHE A 441 -25.20 -12.98 -14.41
CA PHE A 441 -26.25 -12.05 -14.02
C PHE A 441 -26.33 -11.95 -12.50
N PHE A 442 -26.37 -10.73 -11.97
CA PHE A 442 -26.33 -10.39 -10.57
C PHE A 442 -27.52 -9.48 -10.20
N PRO A 443 -28.67 -10.06 -9.84
CA PRO A 443 -29.84 -9.28 -9.40
C PRO A 443 -29.72 -8.90 -7.93
N SER A 444 -30.35 -7.77 -7.57
CA SER A 444 -30.62 -7.42 -6.18
C SER A 444 -31.94 -6.69 -6.04
N VAL A 445 -32.58 -6.83 -4.89
CA VAL A 445 -33.80 -6.16 -4.52
C VAL A 445 -33.73 -5.69 -3.09
N SER A 446 -34.22 -4.50 -2.80
CA SER A 446 -34.42 -4.01 -1.44
C SER A 446 -35.77 -3.33 -1.31
N ALA A 447 -36.43 -3.56 -0.18
CA ALA A 447 -37.69 -2.93 0.18
C ALA A 447 -37.52 -2.19 1.52
N GLY A 448 -38.17 -1.05 1.64
CA GLY A 448 -38.18 -0.22 2.84
C GLY A 448 -39.57 0.24 3.18
N TRP A 449 -39.91 0.15 4.45
CA TRP A 449 -41.16 0.73 4.99
C TRP A 449 -40.81 1.77 6.04
N ASN A 450 -41.18 2.99 5.77
CA ASN A 450 -41.00 4.10 6.69
C ASN A 450 -42.24 4.21 7.60
N ILE A 451 -42.23 3.43 8.67
CA ILE A 451 -43.35 3.28 9.61
C ILE A 451 -43.68 4.61 10.27
N ALA A 452 -42.70 5.45 10.56
CA ALA A 452 -42.90 6.76 11.17
C ALA A 452 -43.77 7.71 10.33
N GLN A 453 -43.89 7.49 9.02
CA GLN A 453 -44.71 8.27 8.10
C GLN A 453 -46.17 7.77 8.00
N GLU A 454 -46.52 6.70 8.70
CA GLU A 454 -47.86 6.16 8.68
C GLU A 454 -48.79 6.96 9.58
N LYS A 455 -50.08 7.07 9.18
CA LYS A 455 -51.07 7.83 9.91
C LYS A 455 -51.23 7.36 11.36
N PHE A 456 -51.12 6.06 11.64
CA PHE A 456 -51.21 5.50 12.99
C PHE A 456 -50.03 5.89 13.89
N MET A 457 -48.93 6.43 13.32
CA MET A 457 -47.77 6.91 14.06
C MET A 457 -47.73 8.43 14.29
N GLU A 458 -48.76 9.18 13.83
CA GLU A 458 -48.80 10.64 13.98
C GLU A 458 -48.65 11.10 15.45
N SER A 459 -49.25 10.34 16.39
CA SER A 459 -49.14 10.64 17.83
C SER A 459 -47.71 10.48 18.41
N THR A 460 -46.84 9.77 17.71
CA THR A 460 -45.46 9.49 18.17
C THR A 460 -44.44 10.47 17.61
N GLN A 461 -44.80 11.33 16.66
CA GLN A 461 -43.88 12.23 15.96
C GLN A 461 -43.14 13.21 16.89
N ASN A 462 -43.72 13.51 18.07
CA ASN A 462 -43.09 14.39 19.05
C ASN A 462 -41.79 13.82 19.67
N TRP A 463 -41.61 12.48 19.66
CA TRP A 463 -40.48 11.82 20.27
C TRP A 463 -39.80 10.82 19.32
N LEU A 464 -40.47 10.34 18.29
CA LEU A 464 -39.95 9.37 17.32
C LEU A 464 -39.80 10.03 15.96
N GLY A 465 -38.63 10.56 15.67
CA GLY A 465 -38.36 11.26 14.41
C GLY A 465 -38.26 10.34 13.19
N SER A 466 -37.85 9.06 13.36
CA SER A 466 -37.70 8.10 12.27
C SER A 466 -37.84 6.66 12.78
N LEU A 467 -38.64 5.86 12.10
CA LEU A 467 -38.69 4.42 12.26
C LEU A 467 -38.86 3.79 10.88
N LYS A 468 -37.82 3.09 10.41
CA LYS A 468 -37.76 2.50 9.08
C LYS A 468 -37.36 1.04 9.15
N LEU A 469 -38.22 0.15 8.66
CA LEU A 469 -37.89 -1.27 8.44
C LEU A 469 -37.32 -1.45 7.03
N ARG A 470 -36.24 -2.19 6.89
CA ARG A 470 -35.60 -2.45 5.59
C ARG A 470 -35.22 -3.93 5.48
N ALA A 471 -35.50 -4.51 4.32
CA ALA A 471 -35.04 -5.85 3.94
C ALA A 471 -34.36 -5.79 2.57
N SER A 472 -33.30 -6.57 2.39
CA SER A 472 -32.62 -6.65 1.10
C SER A 472 -32.13 -8.07 0.81
N TYR A 473 -32.16 -8.40 -0.47
CA TYR A 473 -31.57 -9.62 -1.02
C TYR A 473 -30.74 -9.25 -2.25
N GLY A 474 -29.53 -9.82 -2.39
CA GLY A 474 -28.68 -9.53 -3.53
C GLY A 474 -27.73 -10.66 -3.84
N MET A 475 -27.37 -10.74 -5.12
CA MET A 475 -26.30 -11.57 -5.62
C MET A 475 -25.19 -10.69 -6.15
N ILE A 476 -23.96 -10.97 -5.77
CA ILE A 476 -22.76 -10.25 -6.24
C ILE A 476 -21.81 -11.24 -6.91
N GLY A 477 -21.12 -10.75 -7.93
CA GLY A 477 -20.04 -11.49 -8.57
C GLY A 477 -18.73 -11.39 -7.80
N ASN A 478 -17.84 -12.35 -8.02
CA ASN A 478 -16.45 -12.28 -7.56
C ASN A 478 -15.51 -12.64 -8.72
N GLN A 479 -14.74 -11.65 -9.17
CA GLN A 479 -13.70 -11.80 -10.18
C GLN A 479 -12.29 -11.59 -9.63
N ASN A 480 -12.12 -11.65 -8.30
CA ASN A 480 -10.80 -11.49 -7.67
C ASN A 480 -9.95 -12.76 -7.83
N VAL A 481 -9.62 -13.04 -9.09
CA VAL A 481 -8.73 -14.11 -9.52
C VAL A 481 -7.63 -13.52 -10.40
N PRO A 482 -6.42 -14.10 -10.42
CA PRO A 482 -5.38 -13.66 -11.34
C PRO A 482 -5.85 -13.79 -12.79
N ALA A 483 -5.41 -12.91 -13.68
CA ALA A 483 -5.64 -13.07 -15.11
C ALA A 483 -4.97 -14.37 -15.60
N TYR A 484 -5.54 -14.94 -16.68
CA TYR A 484 -5.03 -16.17 -17.31
C TYR A 484 -5.07 -17.46 -16.47
N SER A 485 -5.65 -17.44 -15.26
CA SER A 485 -5.72 -18.62 -14.37
C SER A 485 -6.46 -19.82 -14.96
N PHE A 486 -7.22 -19.61 -16.03
CA PHE A 486 -7.93 -20.67 -16.75
C PHE A 486 -7.11 -21.29 -17.89
N ILE A 487 -5.91 -20.77 -18.17
CA ILE A 487 -5.02 -21.28 -19.22
C ILE A 487 -4.05 -22.28 -18.58
N PRO A 488 -4.03 -23.54 -19.06
CA PRO A 488 -3.03 -24.50 -18.61
C PRO A 488 -1.63 -24.03 -18.99
N THR A 489 -0.75 -23.93 -18.03
CA THR A 489 0.63 -23.51 -18.23
C THR A 489 1.61 -24.62 -17.86
N MET A 490 2.73 -24.67 -18.53
CA MET A 490 3.85 -25.53 -18.18
C MET A 490 5.02 -24.68 -17.70
N ALA A 491 5.65 -25.06 -16.59
CA ALA A 491 6.87 -24.42 -16.17
C ALA A 491 8.05 -24.92 -17.03
N VAL A 492 8.88 -23.99 -17.49
CA VAL A 492 10.15 -24.31 -18.14
C VAL A 492 11.24 -24.28 -17.07
N ASN A 493 11.85 -25.42 -16.79
CA ASN A 493 12.90 -25.51 -15.79
C ASN A 493 14.25 -25.79 -16.48
N ASN A 494 15.10 -24.78 -16.55
CA ASN A 494 16.39 -24.85 -17.23
C ASN A 494 17.49 -25.58 -16.41
N LYS A 495 17.21 -25.95 -15.14
CA LYS A 495 18.27 -26.44 -14.25
C LYS A 495 18.40 -27.96 -14.15
N TYR A 496 17.33 -28.71 -14.32
CA TYR A 496 17.32 -30.11 -13.89
C TYR A 496 16.84 -31.12 -14.94
N ASN A 497 16.34 -30.68 -16.09
CA ASN A 497 15.74 -31.58 -17.06
C ASN A 497 16.10 -31.19 -18.48
N GLY A 498 17.01 -31.92 -19.00
CA GLY A 498 17.45 -31.85 -20.38
C GLY A 498 18.03 -33.18 -20.80
N TRP A 499 18.27 -33.33 -22.06
CA TRP A 499 19.01 -34.44 -22.63
C TRP A 499 20.21 -33.92 -23.43
N ILE A 500 21.15 -34.80 -23.67
CA ILE A 500 22.29 -34.49 -24.54
C ILE A 500 21.88 -34.89 -25.96
N SER A 501 21.87 -33.94 -26.89
CA SER A 501 21.67 -34.16 -28.31
C SER A 501 22.89 -33.64 -29.08
N ASN A 502 23.53 -34.49 -29.83
CA ASN A 502 24.77 -34.18 -30.59
C ASN A 502 25.85 -33.50 -29.75
N GLY A 503 26.05 -33.97 -28.52
CA GLY A 503 27.06 -33.44 -27.59
C GLY A 503 26.65 -32.12 -26.87
N ASN A 504 25.48 -31.56 -27.17
CA ASN A 504 24.99 -30.34 -26.51
C ASN A 504 23.85 -30.67 -25.52
N TYR A 505 23.85 -29.97 -24.41
CA TYR A 505 22.76 -30.04 -23.45
C TYR A 505 21.52 -29.27 -23.98
N VAL A 506 20.44 -29.99 -24.19
CA VAL A 506 19.18 -29.43 -24.65
C VAL A 506 18.21 -29.38 -23.48
N THR A 507 17.73 -28.19 -23.16
CA THR A 507 16.76 -27.97 -22.08
C THR A 507 15.40 -28.58 -22.46
N ALA A 508 14.82 -29.37 -21.58
CA ALA A 508 13.48 -29.91 -21.75
C ALA A 508 12.42 -29.12 -20.97
N ILE A 509 11.22 -29.04 -21.52
CA ILE A 509 10.01 -28.66 -20.77
C ILE A 509 9.61 -29.86 -19.93
N THR A 510 9.58 -29.72 -18.61
CA THR A 510 9.53 -30.87 -17.72
C THR A 510 8.50 -30.78 -16.62
N SER A 511 7.46 -30.01 -16.80
CA SER A 511 6.38 -30.03 -15.83
C SER A 511 5.07 -30.55 -16.42
N ILE A 512 4.32 -31.25 -15.59
CA ILE A 512 2.91 -31.56 -15.85
C ILE A 512 2.17 -30.23 -16.00
N PRO A 513 1.29 -30.05 -17.02
CA PRO A 513 0.47 -28.86 -17.12
C PRO A 513 -0.29 -28.64 -15.82
N SER A 514 -0.37 -27.40 -15.37
CA SER A 514 -1.18 -27.06 -14.20
C SER A 514 -2.63 -27.50 -14.46
N LEU A 515 -3.21 -28.27 -13.55
CA LEU A 515 -4.61 -28.67 -13.65
C LEU A 515 -5.48 -27.42 -13.48
N VAL A 516 -6.18 -27.03 -14.52
CA VAL A 516 -7.16 -25.96 -14.51
C VAL A 516 -8.54 -26.57 -14.27
N SER A 517 -9.29 -26.02 -13.32
CA SER A 517 -10.67 -26.45 -13.10
C SER A 517 -11.53 -26.21 -14.34
N ARG A 518 -12.19 -27.24 -14.85
CA ARG A 518 -13.16 -27.13 -15.94
C ARG A 518 -14.36 -26.25 -15.58
N ASN A 519 -14.64 -26.09 -14.29
CA ASN A 519 -15.74 -25.29 -13.74
C ASN A 519 -15.27 -23.91 -13.26
N PHE A 520 -14.21 -23.33 -13.85
CA PHE A 520 -13.75 -22.00 -13.53
C PHE A 520 -14.75 -20.97 -14.07
N THR A 521 -15.64 -20.52 -13.18
CA THR A 521 -16.76 -19.62 -13.50
C THR A 521 -16.69 -18.37 -12.65
N LEU A 522 -17.30 -17.28 -13.12
CA LEU A 522 -17.49 -16.07 -12.35
C LEU A 522 -18.29 -16.40 -11.07
N GLY A 523 -17.65 -16.29 -9.90
CA GLY A 523 -18.23 -16.67 -8.61
C GLY A 523 -19.46 -15.84 -8.26
N LYS A 524 -20.46 -16.46 -7.63
CA LYS A 524 -21.69 -15.82 -7.14
C LYS A 524 -21.77 -15.93 -5.63
N GLY A 525 -21.73 -14.78 -4.95
CA GLY A 525 -22.03 -14.66 -3.53
C GLY A 525 -23.50 -14.27 -3.32
N ARG A 526 -24.14 -14.79 -2.27
CA ARG A 526 -25.50 -14.43 -1.87
C ARG A 526 -25.48 -13.77 -0.51
N ASP A 527 -26.23 -12.67 -0.35
CA ASP A 527 -26.37 -11.95 0.92
C ASP A 527 -27.84 -11.65 1.18
N ILE A 528 -28.32 -12.04 2.36
CA ILE A 528 -29.66 -11.76 2.85
C ILE A 528 -29.51 -10.99 4.15
N ARG A 529 -29.99 -9.75 4.19
CA ARG A 529 -29.90 -8.92 5.39
C ARG A 529 -31.26 -8.34 5.78
N HIS A 530 -31.55 -8.45 7.06
CA HIS A 530 -32.64 -7.76 7.73
C HIS A 530 -32.02 -6.71 8.67
N ARG A 531 -32.49 -5.47 8.59
CA ARG A 531 -32.10 -4.38 9.49
C ARG A 531 -33.35 -3.72 10.06
N TYR A 532 -33.40 -3.62 11.36
CA TYR A 532 -34.44 -2.95 12.13
C TYR A 532 -34.12 -1.49 12.35
#